data_4c9f4a7d203429478dfc52e1009915c5
#
_entry.id   4c9f4a7d203429478dfc52e1009915c5
#
_cell.length_a   1.000
_cell.length_b   1.000
_cell.length_c   1.000
_cell.angle_alpha   90.00
_cell.angle_beta   90.00
_cell.angle_gamma   90.00
#
_symmetry.space_group_name_H-M   'P 1'
#
loop_
_entity.id
_entity.type
_entity.pdbx_description
1 polymer ?
#
loop_
_entity_poly.entity_id
_entity_poly.type
_entity_poly.pdbx_seq_one_letter_code
_entity_poly.pdbx_strand_id
1 'polypeptide(L)'
;VLSSTRKILFVVGSMPLTHHTQSPNDDTGGKYDVIRLDLGRLHPTRPGLVTIDTTVDGDLIASSQINIGNLHRGDEKLFEVRDYRQIPMLASRHDWTAPFISETGAAHVIEEAMGITVPTRVTWIRTLLVEFNRITSHLAFLSWVGHHCNDDGLENAIATAIENARRIWQKLSGNRIHPMITRIGGLQIDVDAEWRLSEWLDDVDALTPQLRSALDAAPGIHGVAVISAEMVDRYGLSGPVSLASGVDLDTRKRAAVYEELTWPDVATNPDGDAYARLAALCNDVTVSSSLCHQILDQLPSLDGPLTTRLPTALKVPRGRTWTAMEAPWGRAGYLLESRGGTTPWRMALRTPTFANVQALDAVLPGTRVADVEATIASMGWTLGDLDK
;
A
#
# COMPACT_ATOMS: atom_id res chain seq x y z
N VAL A 1 -1.55 39.30 -37.43
CA VAL A 1 -2.22 38.03 -37.05
C VAL A 1 -1.47 37.50 -35.86
N LEU A 2 -1.91 37.82 -34.67
CA LEU A 2 -1.30 37.35 -33.40
C LEU A 2 -1.91 36.01 -33.03
N SER A 3 -1.13 34.93 -33.12
CA SER A 3 -1.44 33.62 -32.53
C SER A 3 -1.36 33.78 -31.01
N SER A 4 -2.51 33.79 -30.35
CA SER A 4 -2.60 33.77 -28.89
C SER A 4 -2.31 32.35 -28.38
N THR A 5 -1.05 32.06 -28.08
CA THR A 5 -0.68 30.89 -27.26
C THR A 5 -1.19 31.19 -25.85
N ARG A 6 -2.37 30.71 -25.49
CA ARG A 6 -2.85 30.73 -24.11
C ARG A 6 -1.99 29.76 -23.32
N LYS A 7 -1.03 30.28 -22.56
CA LYS A 7 -0.42 29.54 -21.46
C LYS A 7 -1.46 29.45 -20.35
N ILE A 8 -2.23 28.40 -20.33
CA ILE A 8 -3.10 28.13 -19.20
C ILE A 8 -2.23 27.44 -18.14
N LEU A 9 -1.79 28.24 -17.17
CA LEU A 9 -1.12 27.72 -15.97
C LEU A 9 -2.23 27.28 -15.01
N PHE A 10 -2.63 26.02 -15.05
CA PHE A 10 -3.48 25.48 -14.01
C PHE A 10 -2.59 25.11 -12.81
N VAL A 11 -2.73 25.85 -11.74
CA VAL A 11 -2.28 25.41 -10.42
C VAL A 11 -3.45 24.64 -9.81
N VAL A 12 -3.47 23.34 -9.98
CA VAL A 12 -4.41 22.47 -9.29
C VAL A 12 -3.68 21.98 -8.04
N GLY A 13 -3.98 22.59 -6.91
CA GLY A 13 -3.26 22.32 -5.67
C GLY A 13 -1.76 22.60 -5.83
N SER A 14 -0.93 21.81 -5.15
CA SER A 14 0.53 21.91 -5.22
C SER A 14 1.17 21.05 -6.31
N MET A 15 0.40 20.43 -7.21
CA MET A 15 0.92 19.69 -8.35
C MET A 15 1.42 20.64 -9.45
N PRO A 16 2.72 20.64 -9.79
CA PRO A 16 3.18 21.33 -10.97
C PRO A 16 2.71 20.57 -12.21
N LEU A 17 1.79 21.17 -12.96
CA LEU A 17 1.44 20.71 -14.29
C LEU A 17 2.48 21.21 -15.28
N THR A 18 3.25 20.33 -15.91
CA THR A 18 4.12 20.69 -17.01
C THR A 18 3.37 20.58 -18.33
N HIS A 19 3.10 21.71 -18.95
CA HIS A 19 2.48 21.78 -20.27
C HIS A 19 3.55 21.55 -21.35
N HIS A 20 3.48 20.43 -22.05
CA HIS A 20 4.30 20.16 -23.24
C HIS A 20 3.45 20.30 -24.51
N THR A 21 3.77 21.28 -25.34
CA THR A 21 3.03 21.60 -26.58
C THR A 21 3.42 20.78 -27.80
N GLN A 22 4.19 19.69 -27.65
CA GLN A 22 4.54 18.83 -28.79
C GLN A 22 4.59 17.34 -28.38
N SER A 23 3.62 16.58 -28.88
CA SER A 23 3.83 15.16 -29.17
C SER A 23 4.28 15.02 -30.63
N PRO A 24 5.34 14.27 -30.95
CA PRO A 24 5.77 14.04 -32.33
C PRO A 24 4.79 13.20 -33.17
N ASN A 25 3.74 12.65 -32.58
CA ASN A 25 2.76 11.76 -33.21
C ASN A 25 1.33 12.15 -32.83
N ASP A 26 0.95 13.41 -33.01
CA ASP A 26 -0.42 13.85 -32.74
C ASP A 26 -1.33 13.54 -33.94
N ASP A 27 -1.96 12.36 -33.93
CA ASP A 27 -3.01 11.96 -34.89
C ASP A 27 -4.37 12.62 -34.57
N THR A 28 -4.47 13.46 -33.52
CA THR A 28 -5.74 14.08 -33.07
C THR A 28 -6.11 15.33 -33.87
N GLY A 29 -5.27 15.74 -34.80
CA GLY A 29 -5.53 16.91 -35.63
C GLY A 29 -5.61 18.26 -34.87
N GLY A 30 -4.96 18.34 -33.72
CA GLY A 30 -4.92 19.58 -32.91
C GLY A 30 -6.22 19.89 -32.15
N LYS A 31 -7.11 18.92 -31.97
CA LYS A 31 -8.39 19.08 -31.28
C LYS A 31 -8.27 19.16 -29.75
N TYR A 32 -7.22 18.55 -29.17
CA TYR A 32 -7.02 18.46 -27.73
C TYR A 32 -5.67 19.03 -27.29
N ASP A 33 -5.63 19.61 -26.10
CA ASP A 33 -4.39 19.96 -25.44
C ASP A 33 -3.77 18.74 -24.75
N VAL A 34 -2.48 18.50 -24.92
CA VAL A 34 -1.74 17.42 -24.24
C VAL A 34 -1.11 17.98 -22.97
N ILE A 35 -1.43 17.40 -21.83
CA ILE A 35 -0.89 17.76 -20.53
C ILE A 35 -0.22 16.51 -19.92
N ARG A 36 1.04 16.66 -19.51
CA ARG A 36 1.72 15.67 -18.68
C ARG A 36 1.56 16.04 -17.21
N LEU A 37 0.92 15.16 -16.44
CA LEU A 37 0.76 15.31 -15.01
C LEU A 37 2.04 14.86 -14.32
N ASP A 38 2.70 15.77 -13.62
CA ASP A 38 3.77 15.43 -12.68
C ASP A 38 3.15 15.29 -11.28
N LEU A 39 3.20 14.10 -10.72
CA LEU A 39 2.56 13.77 -9.44
C LEU A 39 3.23 14.43 -8.22
N GLY A 40 4.32 15.17 -8.43
CA GLY A 40 4.88 16.10 -7.48
C GLY A 40 5.41 15.54 -6.17
N ARG A 41 5.74 16.44 -5.24
CA ARG A 41 6.37 16.11 -3.97
C ARG A 41 5.43 15.58 -2.90
N LEU A 42 4.14 15.78 -3.07
CA LEU A 42 3.13 15.51 -2.03
C LEU A 42 2.58 14.09 -2.06
N HIS A 43 2.69 13.39 -3.18
CA HIS A 43 2.31 11.99 -3.19
C HIS A 43 3.28 11.16 -2.31
N PRO A 44 2.79 10.29 -1.41
CA PRO A 44 3.61 9.53 -0.48
C PRO A 44 4.72 8.71 -1.13
N THR A 45 4.51 8.27 -2.38
CA THR A 45 5.49 7.49 -3.14
C THR A 45 6.50 8.35 -3.90
N ARG A 46 6.32 9.67 -3.93
CA ARG A 46 7.15 10.63 -4.68
C ARG A 46 7.46 10.15 -6.09
N PRO A 47 6.45 10.06 -6.94
CA PRO A 47 6.51 9.24 -8.15
C PRO A 47 7.16 9.92 -9.34
N GLY A 48 8.20 10.70 -9.19
CA GLY A 48 8.90 11.31 -10.32
C GLY A 48 9.31 10.33 -11.45
N LEU A 49 9.04 9.04 -11.26
CA LEU A 49 9.28 7.96 -12.22
C LEU A 49 8.00 7.40 -12.86
N VAL A 50 6.82 7.87 -12.43
CA VAL A 50 5.53 7.59 -13.08
C VAL A 50 5.01 8.88 -13.68
N THR A 51 4.64 8.84 -14.94
CA THR A 51 4.01 9.98 -15.62
C THR A 51 2.65 9.57 -16.15
N ILE A 52 1.73 10.51 -16.16
CA ILE A 52 0.40 10.34 -16.76
C ILE A 52 0.31 11.34 -17.90
N ASP A 53 0.29 10.85 -19.12
CA ASP A 53 0.05 11.66 -20.32
C ASP A 53 -1.47 11.73 -20.55
N THR A 54 -2.02 12.93 -20.60
CA THR A 54 -3.46 13.15 -20.74
C THR A 54 -3.77 14.04 -21.94
N THR A 55 -4.91 13.79 -22.59
CA THR A 55 -5.53 14.78 -23.48
C THR A 55 -6.71 15.42 -22.79
N VAL A 56 -6.91 16.71 -22.96
CA VAL A 56 -7.93 17.49 -22.25
C VAL A 56 -8.87 18.15 -23.26
N ASP A 57 -10.18 18.05 -23.00
CA ASP A 57 -11.24 18.75 -23.73
C ASP A 57 -11.95 19.72 -22.75
N GLY A 58 -11.66 20.99 -22.86
CA GLY A 58 -12.10 21.99 -21.89
C GLY A 58 -11.46 21.80 -20.52
N ASP A 59 -12.23 21.39 -19.52
CA ASP A 59 -11.77 21.07 -18.15
C ASP A 59 -11.83 19.54 -17.84
N LEU A 60 -12.19 18.72 -18.83
CA LEU A 60 -12.30 17.27 -18.67
C LEU A 60 -11.13 16.55 -19.33
N ILE A 61 -10.64 15.51 -18.65
CA ILE A 61 -9.69 14.57 -19.26
C ILE A 61 -10.44 13.74 -20.30
N ALA A 62 -10.00 13.79 -21.55
CA ALA A 62 -10.57 13.01 -22.65
C ALA A 62 -9.93 11.61 -22.74
N SER A 63 -8.63 11.52 -22.48
CA SER A 63 -7.91 10.24 -22.41
C SER A 63 -6.74 10.33 -21.45
N SER A 64 -6.30 9.19 -20.95
CA SER A 64 -5.07 9.09 -20.13
C SER A 64 -4.23 7.90 -20.57
N GLN A 65 -2.95 7.98 -20.28
CA GLN A 65 -1.98 6.89 -20.40
C GLN A 65 -0.97 6.99 -19.28
N ILE A 66 -0.96 5.99 -18.40
CA ILE A 66 -0.02 5.93 -17.29
C ILE A 66 1.24 5.19 -17.75
N ASN A 67 2.39 5.86 -17.65
CA ASN A 67 3.69 5.31 -18.01
C ASN A 67 4.41 4.83 -16.76
N ILE A 68 4.58 3.52 -16.65
CA ILE A 68 5.28 2.82 -15.56
C ILE A 68 6.51 2.10 -16.11
N GLY A 69 7.36 1.57 -15.23
CA GLY A 69 8.54 0.79 -15.60
C GLY A 69 9.88 1.51 -15.37
N ASN A 70 9.87 2.81 -15.06
CA ASN A 70 11.12 3.57 -14.87
C ASN A 70 11.87 3.21 -13.57
N LEU A 71 11.20 2.55 -12.61
CA LEU A 71 11.83 2.01 -11.40
C LEU A 71 12.00 0.49 -11.44
N HIS A 72 11.71 -0.17 -12.55
CA HIS A 72 11.82 -1.62 -12.63
C HIS A 72 13.26 -2.07 -12.33
N ARG A 73 13.41 -2.83 -11.23
CA ARG A 73 14.71 -3.29 -10.70
C ARG A 73 14.90 -4.79 -10.84
N GLY A 74 13.93 -5.48 -11.38
CA GLY A 74 13.95 -6.93 -11.57
C GLY A 74 13.91 -7.70 -10.25
N ASP A 75 13.10 -7.26 -9.29
CA ASP A 75 13.03 -7.86 -7.95
C ASP A 75 12.71 -9.36 -8.03
N GLU A 76 11.76 -9.78 -8.88
CA GLU A 76 11.45 -11.19 -9.10
C GLU A 76 12.66 -11.98 -9.68
N LYS A 77 13.47 -11.34 -10.54
CA LYS A 77 14.66 -11.96 -11.09
C LYS A 77 15.78 -12.10 -10.07
N LEU A 78 15.89 -11.13 -9.15
CA LEU A 78 16.84 -11.21 -8.04
C LEU A 78 16.53 -12.38 -7.09
N PHE A 79 15.26 -12.69 -6.87
CA PHE A 79 14.87 -13.85 -6.04
C PHE A 79 15.42 -15.17 -6.61
N GLU A 80 15.46 -15.35 -7.92
CA GLU A 80 15.90 -16.59 -8.58
C GLU A 80 17.39 -16.93 -8.31
N VAL A 81 18.20 -15.92 -7.98
CA VAL A 81 19.65 -16.05 -7.78
C VAL A 81 20.07 -15.91 -6.31
N ARG A 82 19.11 -15.89 -5.37
CA ARG A 82 19.36 -15.74 -3.94
C ARG A 82 18.93 -16.99 -3.16
N ASP A 83 19.69 -17.31 -2.11
CA ASP A 83 19.26 -18.31 -1.14
C ASP A 83 17.91 -17.92 -0.50
N TYR A 84 17.07 -18.91 -0.24
CA TYR A 84 15.74 -18.68 0.33
C TYR A 84 15.75 -17.79 1.57
N ARG A 85 16.79 -17.87 2.43
CA ARG A 85 16.92 -17.03 3.63
C ARG A 85 17.11 -15.55 3.34
N GLN A 86 17.56 -15.20 2.13
CA GLN A 86 17.77 -13.81 1.72
C GLN A 86 16.50 -13.20 1.12
N ILE A 87 15.52 -14.01 0.71
CA ILE A 87 14.34 -13.53 -0.01
C ILE A 87 13.45 -12.63 0.84
N PRO A 88 13.12 -12.92 2.11
CA PRO A 88 12.33 -12.00 2.93
C PRO A 88 12.95 -10.60 3.04
N MET A 89 14.28 -10.52 3.16
CA MET A 89 15.00 -9.24 3.19
C MET A 89 14.89 -8.48 1.87
N LEU A 90 14.94 -9.17 0.73
CA LEU A 90 14.77 -8.55 -0.58
C LEU A 90 13.32 -8.14 -0.81
N ALA A 91 12.37 -8.98 -0.43
CA ALA A 91 10.95 -8.69 -0.55
C ALA A 91 10.55 -7.39 0.17
N SER A 92 11.14 -7.10 1.35
CA SER A 92 10.88 -5.85 2.06
C SER A 92 11.28 -4.58 1.29
N ARG A 93 12.01 -4.70 0.18
CA ARG A 93 12.47 -3.56 -0.62
C ARG A 93 11.61 -3.25 -1.83
N HIS A 94 10.77 -4.17 -2.27
CA HIS A 94 9.88 -3.87 -3.39
C HIS A 94 8.75 -2.91 -2.96
N ASP A 95 8.18 -3.09 -1.76
CA ASP A 95 7.21 -2.15 -1.17
C ASP A 95 7.75 -1.56 0.14
N TRP A 96 8.38 -0.40 0.06
CA TRP A 96 8.96 0.29 1.22
C TRP A 96 7.93 0.91 2.15
N THR A 97 6.65 0.96 1.77
CA THR A 97 5.57 1.38 2.67
C THR A 97 5.00 0.22 3.47
N ALA A 98 5.22 -1.03 2.99
CA ALA A 98 4.74 -2.24 3.63
C ALA A 98 5.84 -3.30 3.85
N PRO A 99 7.02 -2.95 4.42
CA PRO A 99 8.16 -3.87 4.50
C PRO A 99 7.91 -5.09 5.39
N PHE A 100 7.19 -4.96 6.50
CA PHE A 100 6.85 -6.11 7.37
C PHE A 100 5.91 -7.09 6.67
N ILE A 101 4.98 -6.58 5.89
CA ILE A 101 4.02 -7.39 5.13
C ILE A 101 4.76 -8.16 4.05
N SER A 102 5.63 -7.49 3.32
CA SER A 102 6.38 -8.09 2.21
C SER A 102 7.34 -9.18 2.69
N GLU A 103 8.07 -8.95 3.79
CA GLU A 103 8.96 -9.98 4.34
C GLU A 103 8.18 -11.16 4.93
N THR A 104 7.01 -10.90 5.55
CA THR A 104 6.15 -11.96 6.11
C THR A 104 5.55 -12.82 5.00
N GLY A 105 5.02 -12.22 3.93
CA GLY A 105 4.44 -12.95 2.81
C GLY A 105 5.48 -13.80 2.07
N ALA A 106 6.68 -13.26 1.87
CA ALA A 106 7.78 -14.01 1.27
C ALA A 106 8.27 -15.17 2.16
N ALA A 107 8.32 -15.00 3.49
CA ALA A 107 8.63 -16.08 4.41
C ALA A 107 7.53 -17.16 4.40
N HIS A 108 6.25 -16.73 4.43
CA HIS A 108 5.10 -17.62 4.50
C HIS A 108 5.00 -18.58 3.30
N VAL A 109 5.20 -18.10 2.07
CA VAL A 109 5.17 -18.98 0.89
C VAL A 109 6.27 -20.05 0.91
N ILE A 110 7.44 -19.72 1.48
CA ILE A 110 8.55 -20.67 1.62
C ILE A 110 8.26 -21.65 2.74
N GLU A 111 7.71 -21.20 3.86
CA GLU A 111 7.28 -22.03 4.99
C GLU A 111 6.21 -23.05 4.56
N GLU A 112 5.20 -22.60 3.84
CA GLU A 112 4.14 -23.43 3.27
C GLU A 112 4.71 -24.48 2.31
N ALA A 113 5.61 -24.09 1.39
CA ALA A 113 6.26 -24.99 0.45
C ALA A 113 7.11 -26.07 1.13
N MET A 114 7.57 -25.82 2.35
CA MET A 114 8.41 -26.73 3.14
C MET A 114 7.64 -27.50 4.22
N GLY A 115 6.36 -27.17 4.45
CA GLY A 115 5.58 -27.69 5.57
C GLY A 115 6.15 -27.29 6.94
N ILE A 116 6.71 -26.07 7.05
CA ILE A 116 7.27 -25.58 8.31
C ILE A 116 6.15 -25.04 9.19
N THR A 117 6.01 -25.59 10.39
CA THR A 117 5.13 -25.03 11.41
C THR A 117 5.86 -23.93 12.16
N VAL A 118 5.29 -22.73 12.10
CA VAL A 118 5.77 -21.55 12.81
C VAL A 118 5.20 -21.54 14.23
N PRO A 119 6.00 -21.20 15.28
CA PRO A 119 5.49 -21.11 16.66
C PRO A 119 4.32 -20.12 16.79
N THR A 120 3.32 -20.43 17.60
CA THR A 120 2.12 -19.61 17.81
C THR A 120 2.49 -18.16 18.20
N ARG A 121 3.39 -17.97 19.17
CA ARG A 121 3.86 -16.64 19.57
C ARG A 121 4.39 -15.83 18.36
N VAL A 122 5.16 -16.46 17.48
CA VAL A 122 5.69 -15.82 16.26
C VAL A 122 4.59 -15.39 15.32
N THR A 123 3.57 -16.23 15.15
CA THR A 123 2.42 -15.89 14.27
C THR A 123 1.70 -14.64 14.79
N TRP A 124 1.46 -14.56 16.10
CA TRP A 124 0.84 -13.40 16.72
C TRP A 124 1.70 -12.13 16.60
N ILE A 125 3.02 -12.23 16.82
CA ILE A 125 3.92 -11.07 16.66
C ILE A 125 3.97 -10.62 15.20
N ARG A 126 4.02 -11.55 14.23
CA ARG A 126 3.98 -11.17 12.81
C ARG A 126 2.68 -10.45 12.47
N THR A 127 1.54 -10.91 13.01
CA THR A 127 0.25 -10.23 12.83
C THR A 127 0.28 -8.82 13.42
N LEU A 128 0.82 -8.65 14.62
CA LEU A 128 1.03 -7.32 15.23
C LEU A 128 1.85 -6.40 14.32
N LEU A 129 2.99 -6.88 13.83
CA LEU A 129 3.88 -6.09 12.98
C LEU A 129 3.25 -5.74 11.63
N VAL A 130 2.44 -6.64 11.07
CA VAL A 130 1.68 -6.41 9.82
C VAL A 130 0.63 -5.32 10.03
N GLU A 131 -0.15 -5.37 11.11
CA GLU A 131 -1.17 -4.36 11.39
C GLU A 131 -0.54 -3.01 11.79
N PHE A 132 0.53 -3.00 12.58
CA PHE A 132 1.33 -1.80 12.86
C PHE A 132 1.83 -1.13 11.56
N ASN A 133 2.33 -1.93 10.61
CA ASN A 133 2.77 -1.43 9.32
C ASN A 133 1.61 -0.89 8.47
N ARG A 134 0.44 -1.56 8.51
CA ARG A 134 -0.77 -1.09 7.81
C ARG A 134 -1.17 0.30 8.26
N ILE A 135 -1.24 0.54 9.59
CA ILE A 135 -1.53 1.86 10.14
C ILE A 135 -0.57 2.92 9.58
N THR A 136 0.73 2.67 9.63
CA THR A 136 1.73 3.64 9.16
C THR A 136 1.63 3.89 7.66
N SER A 137 1.31 2.87 6.87
CA SER A 137 1.11 2.96 5.44
C SER A 137 -0.12 3.81 5.10
N HIS A 138 -1.24 3.58 5.79
CA HIS A 138 -2.46 4.35 5.59
C HIS A 138 -2.32 5.80 6.06
N LEU A 139 -1.71 6.04 7.21
CA LEU A 139 -1.42 7.40 7.69
C LEU A 139 -0.58 8.20 6.70
N ALA A 140 0.39 7.55 6.03
CA ALA A 140 1.20 8.22 5.02
C ALA A 140 0.36 8.75 3.83
N PHE A 141 -0.66 8.01 3.41
CA PHE A 141 -1.58 8.47 2.36
C PHE A 141 -2.63 9.46 2.89
N LEU A 142 -3.14 9.23 4.08
CA LEU A 142 -4.09 10.12 4.72
C LEU A 142 -3.49 11.49 5.10
N SER A 143 -2.16 11.63 5.10
CA SER A 143 -1.51 12.95 5.25
C SER A 143 -1.93 13.92 4.14
N TRP A 144 -2.32 13.40 2.96
CA TRP A 144 -2.90 14.20 1.89
C TRP A 144 -4.16 14.98 2.33
N VAL A 145 -4.97 14.43 3.24
CA VAL A 145 -6.19 15.09 3.73
C VAL A 145 -5.87 16.40 4.46
N GLY A 146 -4.85 16.39 5.34
CA GLY A 146 -4.38 17.60 6.04
C GLY A 146 -3.94 18.66 5.05
N HIS A 147 -3.14 18.29 4.06
CA HIS A 147 -2.70 19.18 3.00
C HIS A 147 -3.88 19.72 2.17
N HIS A 148 -4.79 18.86 1.72
CA HIS A 148 -5.96 19.21 0.90
C HIS A 148 -6.92 20.19 1.63
N CYS A 149 -7.07 20.01 2.94
CA CYS A 149 -7.89 20.88 3.78
C CYS A 149 -7.15 22.15 4.25
N ASN A 150 -5.86 22.35 3.90
CA ASN A 150 -4.99 23.39 4.42
C ASN A 150 -4.92 23.37 5.96
N ASP A 151 -4.89 22.20 6.55
CA ASP A 151 -4.75 21.98 8.00
C ASP A 151 -3.33 21.53 8.35
N ASP A 152 -2.43 22.51 8.51
CA ASP A 152 -1.03 22.25 8.88
C ASP A 152 -0.91 21.54 10.25
N GLY A 153 -1.88 21.72 11.14
CA GLY A 153 -1.92 21.05 12.45
C GLY A 153 -2.11 19.57 12.29
N LEU A 154 -3.09 19.15 11.50
CA LEU A 154 -3.37 17.75 11.20
C LEU A 154 -2.22 17.11 10.41
N GLU A 155 -1.68 17.80 9.39
CA GLU A 155 -0.53 17.30 8.61
C GLU A 155 0.67 17.03 9.51
N ASN A 156 1.01 17.96 10.41
CA ASN A 156 2.11 17.79 11.37
C ASN A 156 1.84 16.67 12.39
N ALA A 157 0.61 16.51 12.85
CA ALA A 157 0.25 15.43 13.77
C ALA A 157 0.43 14.05 13.11
N ILE A 158 -0.03 13.88 11.87
CA ILE A 158 0.16 12.64 11.10
C ILE A 158 1.65 12.38 10.85
N ALA A 159 2.42 13.40 10.42
CA ALA A 159 3.86 13.27 10.20
C ALA A 159 4.60 12.85 11.48
N THR A 160 4.17 13.38 12.64
CA THR A 160 4.73 13.01 13.94
C THR A 160 4.40 11.55 14.29
N ALA A 161 3.17 11.10 14.08
CA ALA A 161 2.79 9.71 14.30
C ALA A 161 3.62 8.74 13.43
N ILE A 162 3.82 9.06 12.15
CA ILE A 162 4.66 8.27 11.24
C ILE A 162 6.13 8.26 11.69
N GLU A 163 6.67 9.41 12.11
CA GLU A 163 8.05 9.50 12.58
C GLU A 163 8.26 8.70 13.87
N ASN A 164 7.31 8.74 14.81
CA ASN A 164 7.35 7.93 16.02
C ASN A 164 7.29 6.43 15.71
N ALA A 165 6.47 5.99 14.76
CA ALA A 165 6.48 4.62 14.27
C ALA A 165 7.85 4.19 13.73
N ARG A 166 8.50 5.05 12.92
CA ARG A 166 9.84 4.79 12.40
C ARG A 166 10.91 4.70 13.49
N ARG A 167 10.76 5.45 14.58
CA ARG A 167 11.64 5.34 15.76
C ARG A 167 11.45 4.01 16.48
N ILE A 168 10.21 3.52 16.58
CA ILE A 168 9.92 2.17 17.07
C ILE A 168 10.59 1.14 16.17
N TRP A 169 10.41 1.21 14.83
CA TRP A 169 11.08 0.31 13.89
C TRP A 169 12.59 0.30 14.04
N GLN A 170 13.20 1.48 14.29
CA GLN A 170 14.64 1.60 14.50
C GLN A 170 15.08 0.94 15.79
N LYS A 171 14.33 1.06 16.88
CA LYS A 171 14.62 0.35 18.13
C LYS A 171 14.54 -1.17 17.93
N LEU A 172 13.51 -1.63 17.22
CA LEU A 172 13.27 -3.02 16.90
C LEU A 172 14.40 -3.68 16.10
N SER A 173 14.83 -3.03 15.04
CA SER A 173 15.59 -3.65 13.96
C SER A 173 16.94 -2.99 13.68
N GLY A 174 17.18 -1.80 14.26
CA GLY A 174 18.28 -0.93 13.87
C GLY A 174 18.03 -0.17 12.55
N ASN A 175 16.88 -0.35 11.90
CA ASN A 175 16.56 0.26 10.61
C ASN A 175 15.19 0.95 10.64
N ARG A 176 15.11 2.15 10.05
CA ARG A 176 13.90 3.00 10.06
C ARG A 176 12.91 2.67 8.93
N ILE A 177 13.31 1.90 7.92
CA ILE A 177 12.52 1.66 6.70
C ILE A 177 12.36 0.17 6.44
N HIS A 178 13.44 -0.61 6.51
CA HIS A 178 13.43 -2.04 6.21
C HIS A 178 13.83 -2.83 7.45
N PRO A 179 12.87 -3.26 8.26
CA PRO A 179 13.14 -3.86 9.57
C PRO A 179 13.88 -5.20 9.51
N MET A 180 13.59 -6.03 8.52
CA MET A 180 14.23 -7.34 8.33
C MET A 180 14.17 -8.22 9.58
N ILE A 181 13.03 -8.22 10.27
CA ILE A 181 12.82 -8.99 11.51
C ILE A 181 12.32 -10.38 11.20
N THR A 182 11.44 -10.53 10.21
CA THR A 182 10.87 -11.82 9.83
C THR A 182 11.95 -12.71 9.23
N ARG A 183 11.99 -13.95 9.72
CA ARG A 183 12.84 -15.04 9.23
C ARG A 183 11.98 -16.22 8.83
N ILE A 184 12.45 -17.05 7.90
CA ILE A 184 11.78 -18.32 7.61
C ILE A 184 11.77 -19.16 8.89
N GLY A 185 10.59 -19.61 9.30
CA GLY A 185 10.37 -20.36 10.54
C GLY A 185 10.38 -19.53 11.82
N GLY A 186 10.38 -18.18 11.74
CA GLY A 186 10.41 -17.40 12.97
C GLY A 186 10.64 -15.90 12.82
N LEU A 187 11.21 -15.34 13.90
CA LEU A 187 11.58 -13.92 14.03
C LEU A 187 13.02 -13.80 14.56
N GLN A 188 13.63 -12.67 14.26
CA GLN A 188 14.98 -12.33 14.78
C GLN A 188 14.94 -11.81 16.20
N ILE A 189 13.85 -11.15 16.60
CA ILE A 189 13.70 -10.45 17.87
C ILE A 189 12.27 -10.62 18.38
N ASP A 190 12.11 -10.61 19.69
CA ASP A 190 10.80 -10.62 20.36
C ASP A 190 10.26 -9.19 20.52
N VAL A 191 8.96 -9.08 20.78
CA VAL A 191 8.30 -7.84 21.19
C VAL A 191 8.44 -7.69 22.71
N ASP A 192 8.89 -6.54 23.18
CA ASP A 192 8.93 -6.19 24.57
C ASP A 192 8.26 -4.83 24.85
N ALA A 193 8.04 -4.55 26.14
CA ALA A 193 7.38 -3.31 26.57
C ALA A 193 8.22 -2.04 26.29
N GLU A 194 9.54 -2.17 26.12
CA GLU A 194 10.44 -1.02 25.87
C GLU A 194 10.14 -0.34 24.51
N TRP A 195 9.42 -1.02 23.64
CA TRP A 195 9.06 -0.46 22.33
C TRP A 195 8.02 0.63 22.40
N ARG A 196 7.25 0.71 23.49
CA ARG A 196 6.20 1.68 23.71
C ARG A 196 5.16 1.70 22.58
N LEU A 197 4.87 0.53 22.01
CA LEU A 197 3.93 0.41 20.90
C LEU A 197 2.51 0.74 21.34
N SER A 198 2.12 0.35 22.57
CA SER A 198 0.79 0.68 23.11
C SER A 198 0.57 2.20 23.20
N GLU A 199 1.57 2.95 23.71
CA GLU A 199 1.48 4.41 23.80
C GLU A 199 1.35 5.07 22.41
N TRP A 200 2.05 4.52 21.41
CA TRP A 200 1.94 5.00 20.05
C TRP A 200 0.55 4.71 19.45
N LEU A 201 -0.04 3.57 19.77
CA LEU A 201 -1.43 3.23 19.36
C LEU A 201 -2.44 4.19 20.00
N ASP A 202 -2.27 4.53 21.29
CA ASP A 202 -3.11 5.52 21.98
C ASP A 202 -3.04 6.90 21.28
N ASP A 203 -1.83 7.32 20.84
CA ASP A 203 -1.65 8.56 20.07
C ASP A 203 -2.38 8.49 18.71
N VAL A 204 -2.34 7.35 18.02
CA VAL A 204 -3.07 7.13 16.76
C VAL A 204 -4.58 7.13 16.98
N ASP A 205 -5.07 6.51 18.03
CA ASP A 205 -6.48 6.48 18.37
C ASP A 205 -7.02 7.88 18.68
N ALA A 206 -6.21 8.73 19.32
CA ALA A 206 -6.56 10.14 19.57
C ALA A 206 -6.54 11.00 18.29
N LEU A 207 -5.70 10.65 17.31
CA LEU A 207 -5.58 11.33 16.02
C LEU A 207 -6.72 10.97 15.05
N THR A 208 -7.16 9.73 15.04
CA THR A 208 -8.10 9.19 14.05
C THR A 208 -9.43 9.94 13.96
N PRO A 209 -10.09 10.37 15.06
CA PRO A 209 -11.32 11.19 15.01
C PRO A 209 -11.10 12.56 14.35
N GLN A 210 -9.93 13.20 14.57
CA GLN A 210 -9.60 14.49 13.97
C GLN A 210 -9.43 14.33 12.46
N LEU A 211 -8.70 13.29 12.06
CA LEU A 211 -8.51 12.94 10.65
C LEU A 211 -9.85 12.64 9.95
N ARG A 212 -10.75 11.89 10.62
CA ARG A 212 -12.09 11.59 10.10
C ARG A 212 -12.92 12.86 9.93
N SER A 213 -12.91 13.75 10.92
CA SER A 213 -13.64 15.03 10.85
C SER A 213 -13.13 15.90 9.70
N ALA A 214 -11.81 15.96 9.49
CA ALA A 214 -11.21 16.70 8.38
C ALA A 214 -11.60 16.09 7.03
N LEU A 215 -11.60 14.76 6.92
CA LEU A 215 -12.02 14.05 5.71
C LEU A 215 -13.50 14.29 5.40
N ASP A 216 -14.38 14.24 6.40
CA ASP A 216 -15.82 14.48 6.23
C ASP A 216 -16.11 15.93 5.79
N ALA A 217 -15.23 16.87 6.14
CA ALA A 217 -15.32 18.28 5.74
C ALA A 217 -14.56 18.60 4.43
N ALA A 218 -13.79 17.65 3.89
CA ALA A 218 -12.91 17.88 2.73
C ALA A 218 -13.73 18.21 1.47
N PRO A 219 -13.42 19.32 0.77
CA PRO A 219 -14.17 19.70 -0.42
C PRO A 219 -13.77 18.85 -1.63
N GLY A 220 -14.71 18.66 -2.57
CA GLY A 220 -14.41 18.19 -3.93
C GLY A 220 -13.93 16.74 -4.05
N ILE A 221 -14.25 15.87 -3.07
CA ILE A 221 -13.86 14.45 -3.09
C ILE A 221 -15.03 13.50 -3.23
N HIS A 222 -16.27 13.96 -3.03
CA HIS A 222 -17.47 13.18 -3.22
C HIS A 222 -17.86 13.08 -4.70
N GLY A 223 -18.24 11.88 -5.14
CA GLY A 223 -18.61 11.59 -6.52
C GLY A 223 -17.45 11.64 -7.52
N VAL A 224 -16.21 11.79 -7.05
CA VAL A 224 -15.01 11.87 -7.87
C VAL A 224 -14.44 10.47 -8.12
N ALA A 225 -14.14 10.15 -9.38
CA ALA A 225 -13.49 8.92 -9.81
C ALA A 225 -14.15 7.66 -9.24
N VAL A 226 -15.44 7.51 -9.49
CA VAL A 226 -16.25 6.40 -8.96
C VAL A 226 -15.82 5.08 -9.58
N ILE A 227 -15.51 4.10 -8.72
CA ILE A 227 -15.21 2.71 -9.09
C ILE A 227 -16.41 1.83 -8.68
N SER A 228 -17.04 1.22 -9.67
CA SER A 228 -18.16 0.30 -9.44
C SER A 228 -17.69 -1.10 -9.03
N ALA A 229 -18.60 -1.90 -8.44
CA ALA A 229 -18.35 -3.31 -8.15
C ALA A 229 -17.98 -4.11 -9.41
N GLU A 230 -18.51 -3.76 -10.59
CA GLU A 230 -18.13 -4.37 -11.86
C GLU A 230 -16.65 -4.07 -12.20
N MET A 231 -16.18 -2.85 -11.94
CA MET A 231 -14.78 -2.49 -12.14
C MET A 231 -13.87 -3.24 -11.16
N VAL A 232 -14.32 -3.47 -9.92
CA VAL A 232 -13.58 -4.28 -8.95
C VAL A 232 -13.30 -5.67 -9.51
N ASP A 233 -14.31 -6.33 -10.06
CA ASP A 233 -14.16 -7.65 -10.69
C ASP A 233 -13.28 -7.59 -11.95
N ARG A 234 -13.57 -6.64 -12.84
CA ARG A 234 -12.88 -6.49 -14.13
C ARG A 234 -11.38 -6.25 -14.00
N TYR A 235 -10.95 -5.42 -13.04
CA TYR A 235 -9.53 -5.08 -12.80
C TYR A 235 -8.89 -5.93 -11.71
N GLY A 236 -9.65 -6.81 -11.04
CA GLY A 236 -9.15 -7.62 -9.93
C GLY A 236 -8.72 -6.78 -8.73
N LEU A 237 -9.48 -5.72 -8.41
CA LEU A 237 -9.21 -4.83 -7.29
C LEU A 237 -9.45 -5.54 -5.95
N SER A 238 -8.81 -5.07 -4.91
CA SER A 238 -8.93 -5.61 -3.55
C SER A 238 -8.60 -4.52 -2.53
N GLY A 239 -8.70 -4.86 -1.22
CA GLY A 239 -8.40 -3.93 -0.15
C GLY A 239 -9.32 -2.72 -0.08
N PRO A 240 -8.81 -1.54 0.32
CA PRO A 240 -9.62 -0.33 0.52
C PRO A 240 -10.43 0.08 -0.70
N VAL A 241 -9.88 -0.09 -1.92
CA VAL A 241 -10.58 0.26 -3.16
C VAL A 241 -11.80 -0.63 -3.39
N SER A 242 -11.69 -1.95 -3.18
CA SER A 242 -12.82 -2.87 -3.33
C SER A 242 -13.86 -2.67 -2.24
N LEU A 243 -13.42 -2.43 -1.01
CA LEU A 243 -14.30 -2.18 0.13
C LEU A 243 -15.13 -0.90 -0.08
N ALA A 244 -14.49 0.17 -0.56
CA ALA A 244 -15.16 1.43 -0.92
C ALA A 244 -16.18 1.28 -2.06
N SER A 245 -16.10 0.21 -2.84
CA SER A 245 -17.06 -0.11 -3.93
C SER A 245 -18.11 -1.15 -3.48
N GLY A 246 -18.22 -1.43 -2.18
CA GLY A 246 -19.17 -2.38 -1.60
C GLY A 246 -18.79 -3.85 -1.74
N VAL A 247 -17.53 -4.16 -2.09
CA VAL A 247 -17.04 -5.53 -2.28
C VAL A 247 -16.02 -5.88 -1.20
N ASP A 248 -16.45 -6.67 -0.21
CA ASP A 248 -15.58 -7.11 0.91
C ASP A 248 -14.78 -8.35 0.51
N LEU A 249 -13.50 -8.15 0.21
CA LEU A 249 -12.54 -9.20 -0.14
C LEU A 249 -11.38 -9.29 0.86
N ASP A 250 -11.55 -8.77 2.08
CA ASP A 250 -10.49 -8.76 3.11
C ASP A 250 -10.10 -10.18 3.51
N THR A 251 -8.87 -10.58 3.12
CA THR A 251 -8.35 -11.92 3.37
C THR A 251 -7.95 -12.16 4.82
N ARG A 252 -7.79 -11.11 5.63
CA ARG A 252 -7.48 -11.22 7.06
C ARG A 252 -8.54 -12.03 7.80
N LYS A 253 -9.81 -11.81 7.46
CA LYS A 253 -10.98 -12.48 8.08
C LYS A 253 -10.96 -14.01 7.98
N ARG A 254 -10.06 -14.58 7.17
CA ARG A 254 -9.93 -16.02 6.95
C ARG A 254 -8.64 -16.61 7.53
N ALA A 255 -7.83 -15.81 8.21
CA ALA A 255 -6.58 -16.26 8.79
C ALA A 255 -6.76 -16.54 10.30
N ALA A 256 -6.25 -17.68 10.78
CA ALA A 256 -6.53 -18.23 12.10
C ALA A 256 -6.34 -17.23 13.27
N VAL A 257 -5.26 -16.43 13.26
CA VAL A 257 -5.06 -15.44 14.34
C VAL A 257 -6.16 -14.41 14.35
N TYR A 258 -6.62 -13.95 13.18
CA TYR A 258 -7.66 -12.94 13.11
C TYR A 258 -9.05 -13.47 13.48
N GLU A 259 -9.28 -14.79 13.40
CA GLU A 259 -10.51 -15.42 13.89
C GLU A 259 -10.62 -15.40 15.43
N GLU A 260 -9.48 -15.28 16.13
CA GLU A 260 -9.43 -15.17 17.59
C GLU A 260 -9.61 -13.72 18.09
N LEU A 261 -9.61 -12.74 17.17
CA LEU A 261 -9.69 -11.31 17.48
C LEU A 261 -11.11 -10.77 17.26
N THR A 262 -11.48 -9.80 18.07
CA THR A 262 -12.76 -9.08 17.93
C THR A 262 -12.59 -7.89 16.99
N TRP A 263 -13.28 -7.91 15.86
CA TRP A 263 -13.26 -6.83 14.89
C TRP A 263 -14.19 -5.69 15.34
N PRO A 264 -13.71 -4.43 15.37
CA PRO A 264 -14.58 -3.30 15.63
C PRO A 264 -15.58 -3.13 14.47
N ASP A 265 -16.79 -2.70 14.83
CA ASP A 265 -17.79 -2.30 13.84
C ASP A 265 -17.44 -0.92 13.31
N VAL A 266 -17.18 -0.80 12.02
CA VAL A 266 -16.86 0.45 11.34
C VAL A 266 -17.84 0.69 10.20
N ALA A 267 -18.33 1.91 10.08
CA ALA A 267 -19.25 2.28 9.02
C ALA A 267 -18.56 2.20 7.65
N THR A 268 -19.12 1.42 6.73
CA THR A 268 -18.63 1.34 5.35
C THR A 268 -19.40 2.30 4.46
N ASN A 269 -18.71 2.88 3.47
CA ASN A 269 -19.33 3.68 2.41
C ASN A 269 -19.07 2.99 1.08
N PRO A 270 -20.12 2.49 0.38
CA PRO A 270 -19.97 1.77 -0.87
C PRO A 270 -20.06 2.65 -2.13
N ASP A 271 -19.98 3.98 -2.00
CA ASP A 271 -20.17 4.91 -3.12
C ASP A 271 -19.06 4.80 -4.18
N GLY A 272 -17.93 4.15 -3.86
CA GLY A 272 -16.84 3.90 -4.79
C GLY A 272 -16.03 5.12 -5.19
N ASP A 273 -16.30 6.28 -4.61
CA ASP A 273 -15.66 7.55 -4.94
C ASP A 273 -14.37 7.80 -4.14
N ALA A 274 -13.71 8.92 -4.36
CA ALA A 274 -12.48 9.27 -3.66
C ALA A 274 -12.69 9.38 -2.14
N TYR A 275 -13.81 9.96 -1.69
CA TYR A 275 -14.17 10.01 -0.28
C TYR A 275 -14.30 8.62 0.33
N ALA A 276 -15.05 7.72 -0.31
CA ALA A 276 -15.27 6.37 0.18
C ALA A 276 -13.94 5.59 0.32
N ARG A 277 -13.01 5.75 -0.62
CA ARG A 277 -11.69 5.14 -0.55
C ARG A 277 -10.83 5.67 0.61
N LEU A 278 -10.80 7.00 0.79
CA LEU A 278 -10.07 7.61 1.91
C LEU A 278 -10.72 7.27 3.27
N ALA A 279 -12.05 7.21 3.31
CA ALA A 279 -12.78 6.76 4.50
C ALA A 279 -12.48 5.29 4.84
N ALA A 280 -12.31 4.42 3.84
CA ALA A 280 -11.89 3.05 4.05
C ALA A 280 -10.48 2.96 4.66
N LEU A 281 -9.54 3.84 4.26
CA LEU A 281 -8.22 3.92 4.91
C LEU A 281 -8.34 4.35 6.39
N CYS A 282 -9.16 5.36 6.70
CA CYS A 282 -9.40 5.77 8.09
C CYS A 282 -9.99 4.63 8.94
N ASN A 283 -10.95 3.90 8.38
CA ASN A 283 -11.55 2.74 9.03
C ASN A 283 -10.50 1.65 9.29
N ASP A 284 -9.67 1.37 8.30
CA ASP A 284 -8.60 0.37 8.45
C ASP A 284 -7.56 0.77 9.51
N VAL A 285 -7.27 2.06 9.69
CA VAL A 285 -6.45 2.54 10.83
C VAL A 285 -7.10 2.19 12.16
N THR A 286 -8.39 2.47 12.31
CA THR A 286 -9.16 2.12 13.54
C THR A 286 -9.17 0.61 13.78
N VAL A 287 -9.47 -0.17 12.75
CA VAL A 287 -9.49 -1.64 12.85
C VAL A 287 -8.12 -2.16 13.26
N SER A 288 -7.07 -1.77 12.54
CA SER A 288 -5.71 -2.24 12.81
C SER A 288 -5.20 -1.85 14.19
N SER A 289 -5.53 -0.64 14.67
CA SER A 289 -5.21 -0.20 16.04
C SER A 289 -5.87 -1.09 17.08
N SER A 290 -7.19 -1.32 16.95
CA SER A 290 -7.93 -2.22 17.84
C SER A 290 -7.36 -3.64 17.86
N LEU A 291 -7.02 -4.19 16.70
CA LEU A 291 -6.39 -5.52 16.59
C LEU A 291 -5.00 -5.53 17.24
N CYS A 292 -4.18 -4.50 17.06
CA CYS A 292 -2.89 -4.37 17.71
C CYS A 292 -2.99 -4.36 19.24
N HIS A 293 -3.94 -3.60 19.83
CA HIS A 293 -4.16 -3.60 21.27
C HIS A 293 -4.51 -5.00 21.78
N GLN A 294 -5.46 -5.69 21.14
CA GLN A 294 -5.84 -7.06 21.53
C GLN A 294 -4.66 -8.03 21.46
N ILE A 295 -3.82 -7.92 20.40
CA ILE A 295 -2.64 -8.76 20.27
C ILE A 295 -1.63 -8.46 21.39
N LEU A 296 -1.38 -7.19 21.71
CA LEU A 296 -0.48 -6.80 22.80
C LEU A 296 -0.97 -7.34 24.16
N ASP A 297 -2.26 -7.32 24.43
CA ASP A 297 -2.86 -7.89 25.64
C ASP A 297 -2.70 -9.41 25.70
N GLN A 298 -2.73 -10.10 24.56
CA GLN A 298 -2.61 -11.55 24.48
C GLN A 298 -1.16 -12.06 24.54
N LEU A 299 -0.19 -11.31 24.02
CA LEU A 299 1.20 -11.73 23.89
C LEU A 299 1.84 -12.21 25.22
N PRO A 300 1.59 -11.60 26.40
CA PRO A 300 2.13 -12.09 27.66
C PRO A 300 1.72 -13.52 28.04
N SER A 301 0.57 -13.99 27.52
CA SER A 301 0.06 -15.35 27.76
C SER A 301 0.62 -16.40 26.77
N LEU A 302 1.31 -15.96 25.72
CA LEU A 302 1.83 -16.81 24.66
C LEU A 302 3.32 -17.09 24.87
N ASP A 303 3.62 -18.23 25.50
CA ASP A 303 5.00 -18.70 25.62
C ASP A 303 5.43 -19.46 24.37
N GLY A 304 6.75 -19.53 24.18
CA GLY A 304 7.32 -20.38 23.14
C GLY A 304 8.57 -19.79 22.47
N PRO A 305 9.23 -20.59 21.63
CA PRO A 305 10.42 -20.14 20.94
C PRO A 305 10.07 -19.13 19.83
N LEU A 306 11.04 -18.28 19.50
CA LEU A 306 10.92 -17.33 18.37
C LEU A 306 11.26 -17.95 17.02
N THR A 307 11.77 -19.17 17.00
CA THR A 307 12.21 -19.81 15.75
C THR A 307 11.98 -21.33 15.79
N THR A 308 11.58 -21.86 14.68
CA THR A 308 11.60 -23.31 14.42
C THR A 308 13.02 -23.72 13.96
N ARG A 309 13.49 -24.86 14.41
CA ARG A 309 14.78 -25.38 13.98
C ARG A 309 14.75 -25.75 12.50
N LEU A 310 15.62 -25.13 11.72
CA LEU A 310 15.75 -25.34 10.29
C LEU A 310 17.10 -26.02 9.94
N PRO A 311 17.16 -26.79 8.83
CA PRO A 311 18.42 -27.34 8.34
C PRO A 311 19.39 -26.23 7.91
N THR A 312 20.70 -26.50 7.98
CA THR A 312 21.73 -25.53 7.58
C THR A 312 21.58 -25.10 6.12
N ALA A 313 21.37 -26.03 5.20
CA ALA A 313 21.03 -25.76 3.81
C ALA A 313 19.52 -25.87 3.62
N LEU A 314 18.85 -24.76 3.31
CA LEU A 314 17.41 -24.72 3.10
C LEU A 314 17.12 -25.15 1.66
N LYS A 315 16.60 -26.36 1.47
CA LYS A 315 16.19 -26.88 0.16
C LYS A 315 14.68 -27.02 0.15
N VAL A 316 14.02 -26.21 -0.68
CA VAL A 316 12.56 -26.31 -0.84
C VAL A 316 12.23 -27.46 -1.79
N PRO A 317 11.30 -28.37 -1.43
CA PRO A 317 10.88 -29.44 -2.31
C PRO A 317 10.45 -28.96 -3.70
N ARG A 318 10.58 -29.83 -4.71
CA ARG A 318 10.10 -29.49 -6.04
C ARG A 318 8.58 -29.37 -6.05
N GLY A 319 8.08 -28.23 -6.55
CA GLY A 319 6.65 -27.96 -6.63
C GLY A 319 6.33 -26.50 -6.88
N ARG A 320 5.05 -26.19 -6.89
CA ARG A 320 4.48 -24.85 -6.91
C ARG A 320 3.65 -24.61 -5.68
N THR A 321 3.85 -23.48 -5.03
CA THR A 321 3.11 -23.05 -3.86
C THR A 321 2.63 -21.63 -4.06
N TRP A 322 1.37 -21.37 -3.72
CA TRP A 322 0.78 -20.04 -3.76
C TRP A 322 0.27 -19.68 -2.38
N THR A 323 0.63 -18.50 -1.92
CA THR A 323 0.05 -17.87 -0.73
C THR A 323 -0.37 -16.44 -1.03
N ALA A 324 -1.28 -15.93 -0.24
CA ALA A 324 -1.68 -14.53 -0.31
C ALA A 324 -1.91 -13.97 1.09
N MET A 325 -1.73 -12.67 1.24
CA MET A 325 -2.06 -11.93 2.45
C MET A 325 -2.60 -10.55 2.11
N GLU A 326 -3.27 -9.92 3.06
CA GLU A 326 -3.78 -8.58 2.90
C GLU A 326 -2.65 -7.56 3.15
N ALA A 327 -2.23 -6.89 2.08
CA ALA A 327 -1.34 -5.73 2.15
C ALA A 327 -2.16 -4.43 2.30
N PRO A 328 -1.55 -3.27 2.60
CA PRO A 328 -2.30 -2.02 2.80
C PRO A 328 -3.18 -1.64 1.60
N TRP A 329 -2.75 -1.97 0.40
CA TRP A 329 -3.43 -1.61 -0.85
C TRP A 329 -4.29 -2.73 -1.42
N GLY A 330 -4.37 -3.87 -0.71
CA GLY A 330 -5.16 -5.03 -1.09
C GLY A 330 -4.35 -6.32 -1.08
N ARG A 331 -4.87 -7.34 -1.73
CA ARG A 331 -4.30 -8.69 -1.70
C ARG A 331 -2.94 -8.75 -2.39
N ALA A 332 -1.88 -9.00 -1.62
CA ALA A 332 -0.56 -9.37 -2.12
C ALA A 332 -0.45 -10.90 -2.24
N GLY A 333 0.04 -11.38 -3.37
CA GLY A 333 0.18 -12.81 -3.65
C GLY A 333 1.62 -13.20 -3.97
N TYR A 334 2.00 -14.38 -3.54
CA TYR A 334 3.36 -14.94 -3.69
C TYR A 334 3.27 -16.31 -4.34
N LEU A 335 3.80 -16.45 -5.55
CA LEU A 335 3.91 -17.72 -6.26
C LEU A 335 5.36 -18.19 -6.23
N LEU A 336 5.61 -19.29 -5.56
CA LEU A 336 6.92 -19.94 -5.51
C LEU A 336 6.92 -21.20 -6.39
N GLU A 337 7.85 -21.28 -7.32
CA GLU A 337 8.20 -22.50 -8.03
C GLU A 337 9.61 -22.95 -7.64
N SER A 338 9.73 -24.17 -7.12
CA SER A 338 10.99 -24.79 -6.72
C SER A 338 11.32 -26.02 -7.56
N ARG A 339 12.61 -26.23 -7.84
CA ARG A 339 13.16 -27.45 -8.45
C ARG A 339 13.94 -28.33 -7.47
N GLY A 340 13.81 -28.09 -6.15
CA GLY A 340 14.50 -28.86 -5.10
C GLY A 340 15.87 -28.31 -4.72
N GLY A 341 16.22 -27.11 -5.19
CA GLY A 341 17.49 -26.42 -4.89
C GLY A 341 17.41 -25.55 -3.64
N THR A 342 18.45 -24.74 -3.44
CA THR A 342 18.58 -23.74 -2.37
C THR A 342 18.12 -22.36 -2.80
N THR A 343 17.77 -22.19 -4.07
CA THR A 343 17.23 -20.97 -4.66
C THR A 343 15.91 -21.26 -5.37
N PRO A 344 14.99 -20.31 -5.47
CA PRO A 344 13.78 -20.48 -6.27
C PRO A 344 14.13 -20.69 -7.75
N TRP A 345 13.31 -21.49 -8.43
CA TRP A 345 13.28 -21.45 -9.89
C TRP A 345 12.55 -20.19 -10.38
N ARG A 346 11.46 -19.86 -9.70
CA ARG A 346 10.67 -18.64 -9.91
C ARG A 346 10.02 -18.21 -8.61
N MET A 347 10.04 -16.94 -8.31
CA MET A 347 9.16 -16.35 -7.32
C MET A 347 8.51 -15.11 -7.95
N ALA A 348 7.20 -15.21 -8.18
CA ALA A 348 6.42 -14.14 -8.78
C ALA A 348 5.54 -13.47 -7.72
N LEU A 349 5.42 -12.15 -7.83
CA LEU A 349 4.63 -11.31 -6.95
C LEU A 349 3.36 -10.83 -7.68
N ARG A 350 2.20 -11.08 -7.09
CA ARG A 350 0.98 -10.36 -7.46
C ARG A 350 0.86 -9.16 -6.53
N THR A 351 1.00 -7.96 -7.08
CA THR A 351 0.92 -6.74 -6.31
C THR A 351 -0.46 -6.07 -6.47
N PRO A 352 -1.10 -5.59 -5.40
CA PRO A 352 -2.37 -4.89 -5.50
C PRO A 352 -2.26 -3.56 -6.23
N THR A 353 -1.14 -2.87 -6.08
CA THR A 353 -0.84 -1.57 -6.69
C THR A 353 -0.98 -1.58 -8.20
N PHE A 354 -0.53 -2.64 -8.87
CA PHE A 354 -0.65 -2.74 -10.34
C PHE A 354 -2.12 -2.71 -10.78
N ALA A 355 -3.00 -3.45 -10.10
CA ALA A 355 -4.43 -3.45 -10.38
C ALA A 355 -5.05 -2.06 -10.12
N ASN A 356 -4.69 -1.42 -9.01
CA ASN A 356 -5.18 -0.08 -8.65
C ASN A 356 -4.79 0.96 -9.70
N VAL A 357 -3.55 0.92 -10.22
CA VAL A 357 -3.08 1.85 -11.26
C VAL A 357 -3.76 1.59 -12.61
N GLN A 358 -4.07 0.33 -12.96
CA GLN A 358 -4.86 0.03 -14.14
C GLN A 358 -6.29 0.58 -14.04
N ALA A 359 -6.92 0.50 -12.86
CA ALA A 359 -8.22 1.11 -12.63
C ALA A 359 -8.15 2.64 -12.61
N LEU A 360 -7.07 3.23 -12.07
CA LEU A 360 -6.83 4.67 -12.13
C LEU A 360 -6.82 5.18 -13.57
N ASP A 361 -6.12 4.50 -14.48
CA ASP A 361 -6.09 4.86 -15.90
C ASP A 361 -7.50 4.81 -16.54
N ALA A 362 -8.34 3.90 -16.07
CA ALA A 362 -9.72 3.75 -16.58
C ALA A 362 -10.70 4.81 -16.04
N VAL A 363 -10.45 5.40 -14.85
CA VAL A 363 -11.38 6.40 -14.26
C VAL A 363 -10.94 7.83 -14.50
N LEU A 364 -9.73 8.08 -14.97
CA LEU A 364 -9.26 9.42 -15.32
C LEU A 364 -10.05 10.05 -16.49
N PRO A 365 -10.37 9.35 -17.59
CA PRO A 365 -11.23 9.91 -18.63
C PRO A 365 -12.61 10.30 -18.08
N GLY A 366 -13.04 11.53 -18.34
CA GLY A 366 -14.27 12.12 -17.80
C GLY A 366 -14.10 12.84 -16.46
N THR A 367 -12.93 12.73 -15.82
CA THR A 367 -12.60 13.45 -14.58
C THR A 367 -12.23 14.89 -14.93
N ARG A 368 -12.66 15.87 -14.12
CA ARG A 368 -12.20 17.25 -14.27
C ARG A 368 -10.74 17.37 -13.89
N VAL A 369 -10.00 18.23 -14.56
CA VAL A 369 -8.58 18.48 -14.22
C VAL A 369 -8.41 18.89 -12.76
N ALA A 370 -9.37 19.63 -12.18
CA ALA A 370 -9.38 20.01 -10.77
C ALA A 370 -9.47 18.83 -9.80
N ASP A 371 -10.07 17.70 -10.22
CA ASP A 371 -10.34 16.54 -9.38
C ASP A 371 -9.25 15.45 -9.51
N VAL A 372 -8.25 15.66 -10.36
CA VAL A 372 -7.19 14.66 -10.64
C VAL A 372 -6.37 14.34 -9.40
N GLU A 373 -6.06 15.32 -8.59
CA GLU A 373 -5.28 15.13 -7.37
C GLU A 373 -6.00 14.20 -6.39
N ALA A 374 -7.28 14.46 -6.11
CA ALA A 374 -8.11 13.61 -5.26
C ALA A 374 -8.26 12.20 -5.82
N THR A 375 -8.41 12.09 -7.15
CA THR A 375 -8.47 10.81 -7.86
C THR A 375 -7.21 9.98 -7.59
N ILE A 376 -6.03 10.55 -7.79
CA ILE A 376 -4.75 9.86 -7.63
C ILE A 376 -4.47 9.55 -6.16
N ALA A 377 -4.68 10.52 -5.25
CA ALA A 377 -4.39 10.38 -3.83
C ALA A 377 -5.24 9.30 -3.16
N SER A 378 -6.47 9.08 -3.63
CA SER A 378 -7.38 8.09 -3.05
C SER A 378 -7.18 6.66 -3.54
N MET A 379 -6.42 6.43 -4.63
CA MET A 379 -6.32 5.09 -5.23
C MET A 379 -5.41 4.12 -4.48
N GLY A 380 -4.54 4.57 -3.63
CA GLY A 380 -3.62 3.72 -2.85
C GLY A 380 -2.69 2.87 -3.74
N TRP A 381 -1.45 3.33 -3.90
CA TRP A 381 -0.42 2.63 -4.68
C TRP A 381 0.99 3.09 -4.28
N THR A 382 1.95 2.24 -4.45
CA THR A 382 3.36 2.55 -4.22
C THR A 382 4.19 2.21 -5.44
N LEU A 383 5.17 3.07 -5.74
CA LEU A 383 5.98 2.91 -6.94
C LEU A 383 6.79 1.61 -6.93
N GLY A 384 7.35 1.22 -5.78
CA GLY A 384 8.13 0.00 -5.68
C GLY A 384 7.29 -1.27 -5.88
N ASP A 385 6.06 -1.27 -5.38
CA ASP A 385 5.10 -2.37 -5.56
C ASP A 385 4.52 -2.38 -6.99
N LEU A 386 4.49 -1.22 -7.64
CA LEU A 386 4.06 -1.07 -9.04
C LEU A 386 5.10 -1.60 -10.01
N ASP A 387 6.38 -1.23 -9.83
CA ASP A 387 7.51 -1.45 -10.75
C ASP A 387 8.46 -2.57 -10.25
N LYS A 388 7.95 -3.63 -9.63
CA LYS A 388 8.68 -4.77 -9.05
C LYS A 388 9.65 -5.46 -10.01
#